data_82fb14fc231907de1ec1db165a5888e4
#
_entry.id   82fb14fc231907de1ec1db165a5888e4
#
_cell.length_a   1.000
_cell.length_b   1.000
_cell.length_c   1.000
_cell.angle_alpha   90.00
_cell.angle_beta   90.00
_cell.angle_gamma   90.00
#
_symmetry.space_group_name_H-M   'P 1'
#
loop_
_entity.id
_entity.type
_entity.pdbx_description
1 polymer ?
#
loop_
_entity_poly.entity_id
_entity_poly.type
_entity_poly.pdbx_seq_one_letter_code
_entity_poly.pdbx_strand_id
1 'polypeptide(L)'
;GFMQSLQEQYAPNNRCFGCGPQNDQGLRIRSLVVGDEVKCTWHAQPHHMAFDNMLNGGICGALLDCQSNWAAAYYLMKRLGQS
;
A
#
# COMPACT_ATOMS: atom_id res chain seq x y z
N GLY A 1 -10.32 5.84 -15.92
CA GLY A 1 -9.62 4.62 -16.08
C GLY A 1 -9.01 4.10 -14.79
N PHE A 2 -8.45 2.93 -14.85
CA PHE A 2 -7.80 2.32 -13.70
C PHE A 2 -6.45 2.98 -13.42
N MET A 3 -6.27 3.47 -12.20
CA MET A 3 -5.03 4.12 -11.80
C MET A 3 -4.07 3.09 -11.21
N GLN A 4 -2.89 2.97 -11.79
CA GLN A 4 -1.91 2.00 -11.35
C GLN A 4 -1.21 2.47 -10.08
N SER A 5 -1.09 1.58 -9.08
CA SER A 5 -0.38 1.87 -7.85
C SER A 5 1.14 1.76 -8.05
N LEU A 6 1.91 2.32 -7.12
CA LEU A 6 3.36 2.16 -7.13
C LEU A 6 3.77 0.68 -7.05
N GLN A 7 3.04 -0.11 -6.25
CA GLN A 7 3.29 -1.54 -6.11
C GLN A 7 3.11 -2.26 -7.44
N GLU A 8 2.04 -1.94 -8.16
CA GLU A 8 1.74 -2.57 -9.46
C GLU A 8 2.75 -2.15 -10.52
N GLN A 9 3.19 -0.90 -10.48
CA GLN A 9 4.11 -0.35 -11.47
C GLN A 9 5.54 -0.87 -11.29
N TYR A 10 6.04 -0.92 -10.06
CA TYR A 10 7.45 -1.21 -9.79
C TYR A 10 7.70 -2.59 -9.21
N ALA A 11 6.71 -3.24 -8.64
CA ALA A 11 6.85 -4.56 -8.04
C ALA A 11 5.61 -5.42 -8.28
N PRO A 12 5.22 -5.64 -9.56
CA PRO A 12 3.97 -6.34 -9.88
C PRO A 12 3.93 -7.79 -9.40
N ASN A 13 5.10 -8.41 -9.23
CA ASN A 13 5.18 -9.81 -8.79
C ASN A 13 5.42 -9.97 -7.30
N ASN A 14 5.37 -8.87 -6.55
CA ASN A 14 5.60 -8.87 -5.12
C ASN A 14 4.47 -9.60 -4.38
N ARG A 15 4.85 -10.41 -3.40
CA ARG A 15 3.92 -11.20 -2.59
C ARG A 15 3.87 -10.73 -1.14
N CYS A 16 4.28 -9.52 -0.85
CA CYS A 16 4.20 -8.97 0.50
C CYS A 16 2.78 -9.07 1.04
N PHE A 17 2.62 -9.50 2.27
CA PHE A 17 1.30 -9.63 2.88
C PHE A 17 0.56 -8.28 2.90
N GLY A 18 1.25 -7.18 3.16
CA GLY A 18 0.63 -5.86 3.22
C GLY A 18 0.30 -5.31 1.84
N CYS A 19 1.26 -5.28 0.93
CA CYS A 19 1.11 -4.53 -0.32
C CYS A 19 1.44 -5.30 -1.60
N GLY A 20 1.67 -6.61 -1.51
CA GLY A 20 2.00 -7.40 -2.69
C GLY A 20 0.80 -7.61 -3.60
N PRO A 21 0.86 -7.14 -4.87
CA PRO A 21 -0.25 -7.33 -5.81
C PRO A 21 -0.54 -8.80 -6.12
N GLN A 22 0.46 -9.67 -5.96
CA GLN A 22 0.33 -11.09 -6.28
C GLN A 22 -0.02 -11.97 -5.08
N ASN A 23 -0.27 -11.39 -3.92
CA ASN A 23 -0.72 -12.16 -2.77
C ASN A 23 -2.24 -12.07 -2.63
N ASP A 24 -2.95 -13.13 -3.04
CA ASP A 24 -4.41 -13.18 -3.00
C ASP A 24 -4.97 -13.09 -1.57
N GLN A 25 -4.18 -13.49 -0.59
CA GLN A 25 -4.59 -13.51 0.81
C GLN A 25 -4.05 -12.33 1.59
N GLY A 26 -3.35 -11.43 0.92
CA GLY A 26 -2.81 -10.24 1.53
C GLY A 26 -3.78 -9.07 1.54
N LEU A 27 -3.35 -7.97 2.11
CA LEU A 27 -4.17 -6.75 2.23
C LEU A 27 -4.26 -5.98 0.91
N ARG A 28 -3.31 -6.19 0.02
CA ARG A 28 -3.23 -5.53 -1.30
C ARG A 28 -3.32 -4.02 -1.19
N ILE A 29 -2.56 -3.48 -0.27
CA ILE A 29 -2.44 -2.04 -0.07
C ILE A 29 -1.88 -1.41 -1.35
N ARG A 30 -2.51 -0.33 -1.80
CA ARG A 30 -2.12 0.35 -3.03
C ARG A 30 -1.73 1.79 -2.71
N SER A 31 -0.52 2.16 -3.08
CA SER A 31 -0.01 3.53 -2.92
C SER A 31 -0.11 4.24 -4.25
N LEU A 32 -0.90 5.31 -4.30
CA LEU A 32 -1.21 6.05 -5.52
C LEU A 32 -0.57 7.43 -5.47
N VAL A 33 0.01 7.85 -6.58
CA VAL A 33 0.54 9.21 -6.71
C VAL A 33 -0.58 10.13 -7.15
N VAL A 34 -0.87 11.14 -6.34
CA VAL A 34 -1.91 12.13 -6.62
C VAL A 34 -1.27 13.51 -6.47
N GLY A 35 -0.94 14.16 -7.59
CA GLY A 35 -0.17 15.40 -7.57
C GLY A 35 1.21 15.18 -6.99
N ASP A 36 1.53 15.88 -5.90
CA ASP A 36 2.82 15.75 -5.22
C ASP A 36 2.76 14.80 -4.02
N GLU A 37 1.66 14.09 -3.85
CA GLU A 37 1.45 13.23 -2.68
C GLU A 37 1.33 11.76 -3.07
N VAL A 38 1.70 10.89 -2.14
CA VAL A 38 1.46 9.46 -2.25
C VAL A 38 0.37 9.11 -1.25
N LYS A 39 -0.78 8.66 -1.77
CA LYS A 39 -1.97 8.39 -0.96
C LYS A 39 -2.34 6.92 -0.99
N CYS A 40 -2.92 6.46 0.10
CA CYS A 40 -3.46 5.12 0.21
C CYS A 40 -4.85 5.20 0.82
N THR A 41 -5.81 4.56 0.17
CA THR A 41 -7.14 4.35 0.74
C THR A 41 -7.37 2.85 0.80
N TRP A 42 -7.70 2.34 1.98
CA TRP A 42 -7.88 0.91 2.17
C TRP A 42 -9.12 0.66 3.04
N HIS A 43 -9.93 -0.30 2.62
CA HIS A 43 -11.20 -0.58 3.30
C HIS A 43 -11.09 -1.89 4.08
N ALA A 44 -11.31 -1.79 5.39
CA ALA A 44 -11.28 -2.95 6.27
C ALA A 44 -12.51 -3.83 6.04
N GLN A 45 -12.30 -5.14 6.05
CA GLN A 45 -13.36 -6.14 5.99
C GLN A 45 -13.62 -6.69 7.40
N PRO A 46 -14.76 -7.37 7.63
CA PRO A 46 -15.05 -7.90 8.97
C PRO A 46 -13.95 -8.77 9.55
N HIS A 47 -13.24 -9.55 8.74
CA HIS A 47 -12.17 -10.43 9.21
C HIS A 47 -10.89 -9.67 9.59
N HIS A 48 -10.82 -8.36 9.36
CA HIS A 48 -9.70 -7.54 9.77
C HIS A 48 -9.88 -6.93 11.17
N MET A 49 -11.01 -7.15 11.78
CA MET A 49 -11.35 -6.53 13.07
C MET A 49 -10.78 -7.32 14.25
N ALA A 50 -10.31 -6.60 15.26
CA ALA A 50 -9.97 -7.19 16.56
C ALA A 50 -11.24 -7.36 17.40
N PHE A 51 -12.07 -6.33 17.39
CA PHE A 51 -13.39 -6.27 18.02
C PHE A 51 -14.34 -5.64 17.04
N ASP A 52 -15.63 -5.68 17.34
CA ASP A 52 -16.63 -5.02 16.50
C ASP A 52 -16.25 -3.54 16.31
N ASN A 53 -16.13 -3.14 15.07
CA ASN A 53 -15.76 -1.78 14.66
C ASN A 53 -14.36 -1.33 15.11
N MET A 54 -13.48 -2.27 15.49
CA MET A 54 -12.12 -1.97 15.89
C MET A 54 -11.13 -2.75 15.03
N LEU A 55 -10.38 -2.05 14.20
CA LEU A 55 -9.39 -2.66 13.32
C LEU A 55 -8.25 -3.29 14.13
N ASN A 56 -7.77 -4.46 13.70
CA ASN A 56 -6.62 -5.11 14.32
C ASN A 56 -5.38 -4.21 14.24
N GLY A 57 -4.67 -4.07 15.36
CA GLY A 57 -3.49 -3.21 15.44
C GLY A 57 -2.35 -3.62 14.52
N GLY A 58 -2.19 -4.93 14.29
CA GLY A 58 -1.18 -5.43 13.36
C GLY A 58 -1.44 -4.97 11.93
N ILE A 59 -2.71 -4.89 11.54
CA ILE A 59 -3.09 -4.37 10.22
C ILE A 59 -2.81 -2.87 10.13
N CYS A 60 -3.05 -2.11 11.19
CA CYS A 60 -2.66 -0.70 11.24
C CYS A 60 -1.15 -0.56 11.02
N GLY A 61 -0.35 -1.43 11.64
CA GLY A 61 1.10 -1.46 11.45
C GLY A 61 1.47 -1.76 10.00
N ALA A 62 0.80 -2.73 9.38
CA ALA A 62 1.05 -3.08 7.99
C ALA A 62 0.74 -1.91 7.05
N LEU A 63 -0.37 -1.21 7.28
CA LEU A 63 -0.73 -0.04 6.49
C LEU A 63 0.35 1.04 6.58
N LEU A 64 0.78 1.36 7.80
CA LEU A 64 1.83 2.36 8.02
C LEU A 64 3.16 1.93 7.40
N ASP A 65 3.54 0.67 7.59
CA ASP A 65 4.80 0.14 7.08
C ASP A 65 4.86 0.20 5.56
N CYS A 66 3.90 -0.41 4.89
CA CYS A 66 3.90 -0.48 3.43
C CYS A 66 3.74 0.90 2.80
N GLN A 67 2.84 1.72 3.33
CA GLN A 67 2.62 3.06 2.78
C GLN A 67 3.84 3.95 2.97
N SER A 68 4.47 3.91 4.15
CA SER A 68 5.66 4.72 4.43
C SER A 68 6.83 4.33 3.53
N ASN A 69 7.03 3.03 3.34
CA ASN A 69 8.12 2.54 2.50
C ASN A 69 7.93 2.93 1.04
N TRP A 70 6.73 2.79 0.51
CA TRP A 70 6.48 3.15 -0.89
C TRP A 70 6.49 4.66 -1.10
N ALA A 71 6.00 5.45 -0.15
CA ALA A 71 6.09 6.89 -0.23
C ALA A 71 7.54 7.34 -0.22
N ALA A 72 8.37 6.79 0.67
CA ALA A 72 9.79 7.10 0.74
C ALA A 72 10.50 6.71 -0.56
N ALA A 73 10.21 5.52 -1.09
CA ALA A 73 10.80 5.05 -2.34
C ALA A 73 10.44 5.98 -3.51
N TYR A 74 9.19 6.39 -3.59
CA TYR A 74 8.74 7.29 -4.65
C TYR A 74 9.44 8.64 -4.58
N TYR A 75 9.52 9.25 -3.39
CA TYR A 75 10.18 10.54 -3.24
C TYR A 75 11.67 10.45 -3.52
N LEU A 76 12.30 9.35 -3.16
CA LEU A 76 13.72 9.13 -3.47
C LEU A 76 13.93 8.99 -4.99
N MET A 77 13.11 8.21 -5.68
CA MET A 77 13.19 8.05 -7.12
C MET A 77 13.03 9.40 -7.84
N LYS A 78 12.05 10.17 -7.40
CA LYS A 78 11.78 11.49 -7.99
C LYS A 78 12.96 12.44 -7.77
N ARG A 79 13.56 12.41 -6.58
CA ARG A 79 14.71 13.24 -6.24
C ARG A 79 15.95 12.88 -7.07
N LEU A 80 16.09 11.60 -7.45
CA LEU A 80 17.19 11.13 -8.28
C LEU A 80 16.90 11.28 -9.78
N GLY A 81 15.76 11.85 -10.15
CA GLY A 81 15.39 12.03 -11.56
C GLY A 81 14.83 10.77 -12.20
N GLN A 82 14.47 9.78 -11.44
CA GLN A 82 13.82 8.55 -11.91
C GLN A 82 12.30 8.65 -11.71
N SER A 83 11.54 8.06 -12.62
CA SER A 83 10.09 8.10 -12.53
C SER A 83 9.47 6.72 -12.57
#